data_550077aa0d703efb4112d5485c0cbb11
#
_entry.id   550077aa0d703efb4112d5485c0cbb11
#
_cell.length_a   1.000
_cell.length_b   1.000
_cell.length_c   1.000
_cell.angle_alpha   90.00
_cell.angle_beta   90.00
_cell.angle_gamma   90.00
#
_symmetry.space_group_name_H-M   'P 1'
#
loop_
_entity.id
_entity.type
_entity.pdbx_description
1 polymer ?
#
loop_
_entity_poly.entity_id
_entity_poly.type
_entity_poly.pdbx_seq_one_letter_code
_entity_poly.pdbx_strand_id
1 'polypeptide(L)'
;MCSSDLDDEVIAHYKEVAKVGIPIVAYNNPFDTKVDLTPKLVSRIADEVPEVVAIKEFSGDVRRIWQIKRLAPRIEVIVGADDVLLELATAGISGWIAGFPNALPKESMELYHLATSGNFKEAAPMYAALHDLFHWDSKKEFIQAIKLGMDHVGRYGGPTRLPRLPLPAHEQAQIHREMDYALAYFKNR
;
A
#
# COMPACT_ATOMS: atom_id res chain seq x y z
N MET A 1 2.06 25.52 16.17
CA MET A 1 3.10 24.50 16.43
C MET A 1 4.03 24.47 15.22
N CYS A 2 5.32 24.66 15.40
CA CYS A 2 6.29 24.52 14.31
C CYS A 2 6.37 23.06 13.88
N SER A 3 6.43 22.79 12.57
CA SER A 3 6.53 21.43 12.01
C SER A 3 7.78 20.66 12.47
N SER A 4 8.80 21.36 12.96
CA SER A 4 10.04 20.77 13.47
C SER A 4 9.86 20.01 14.79
N ASP A 5 8.95 20.47 15.65
CA ASP A 5 8.77 19.86 16.98
C ASP A 5 8.12 18.49 16.86
N LEU A 6 7.20 18.32 15.89
CA LEU A 6 6.56 17.04 15.60
C LEU A 6 7.53 16.03 14.98
N ASP A 7 8.45 16.47 14.15
CA ASP A 7 9.49 15.62 13.54
C ASP A 7 10.41 15.03 14.60
N ASP A 8 10.81 15.84 15.61
CA ASP A 8 11.65 15.39 16.72
C ASP A 8 10.93 14.37 17.63
N GLU A 9 9.62 14.56 17.84
CA GLU A 9 8.78 13.59 18.57
C GLU A 9 8.69 12.25 17.83
N VAL A 10 8.52 12.27 16.51
CA VAL A 10 8.50 11.05 15.66
C VAL A 10 9.84 10.32 15.74
N ILE A 11 10.95 11.05 15.63
CA ILE A 11 12.30 10.46 15.74
C ILE A 11 12.52 9.86 17.13
N ALA A 12 12.12 10.56 18.19
CA ALA A 12 12.21 10.06 19.56
C ALA A 12 11.40 8.76 19.74
N HIS A 13 10.20 8.68 19.16
CA HIS A 13 9.39 7.47 19.16
C HIS A 13 10.12 6.29 18.48
N TYR A 14 10.66 6.49 17.27
CA TYR A 14 11.41 5.42 16.58
C TYR A 14 12.68 5.01 17.36
N LYS A 15 13.37 5.94 18.00
CA LYS A 15 14.53 5.63 18.88
C LYS A 15 14.13 4.74 20.06
N GLU A 16 12.96 4.96 20.67
CA GLU A 16 12.45 4.09 21.74
C GLU A 16 12.09 2.69 21.22
N VAL A 17 11.41 2.61 20.07
CA VAL A 17 11.06 1.32 19.44
C VAL A 17 12.33 0.54 19.05
N ALA A 18 13.36 1.23 18.55
CA ALA A 18 14.62 0.63 18.11
C ALA A 18 15.40 -0.08 19.24
N LYS A 19 15.15 0.27 20.50
CA LYS A 19 15.76 -0.40 21.66
C LYS A 19 15.44 -1.90 21.75
N VAL A 20 14.42 -2.37 21.05
CA VAL A 20 14.11 -3.80 20.93
C VAL A 20 15.16 -4.56 20.12
N GLY A 21 15.94 -3.88 19.26
CA GLY A 21 17.06 -4.46 18.51
C GLY A 21 16.66 -5.30 17.29
N ILE A 22 15.46 -5.09 16.74
CA ILE A 22 15.03 -5.75 15.49
C ILE A 22 14.86 -4.71 14.36
N PRO A 23 15.02 -5.10 13.09
CA PRO A 23 14.76 -4.20 11.97
C PRO A 23 13.31 -3.68 11.96
N ILE A 24 13.16 -2.39 11.63
CA ILE A 24 11.88 -1.68 11.63
C ILE A 24 11.51 -1.33 10.20
N VAL A 25 10.28 -1.64 9.81
CA VAL A 25 9.61 -1.06 8.64
C VAL A 25 8.72 0.08 9.14
N ALA A 26 9.09 1.31 8.85
CA ALA A 26 8.24 2.46 9.16
C ALA A 26 7.00 2.46 8.26
N TYR A 27 5.83 2.77 8.81
CA TYR A 27 4.59 2.85 8.02
C TYR A 27 4.10 4.29 7.94
N ASN A 28 4.18 4.87 6.75
CA ASN A 28 3.61 6.18 6.45
C ASN A 28 2.19 6.04 5.94
N ASN A 29 1.22 6.37 6.79
CA ASN A 29 -0.20 6.48 6.44
C ASN A 29 -0.76 7.79 7.03
N PRO A 30 -0.51 8.93 6.39
CA PRO A 30 -0.92 10.23 6.92
C PRO A 30 -2.43 10.42 7.01
N PHE A 31 -3.21 9.62 6.28
CA PHE A 31 -4.67 9.66 6.33
C PHE A 31 -5.21 9.20 7.69
N ASP A 32 -4.63 8.15 8.26
CA ASP A 32 -5.06 7.56 9.52
C ASP A 32 -4.29 8.14 10.72
N THR A 33 -2.97 8.19 10.61
CA THR A 33 -2.09 8.60 11.73
C THR A 33 -2.09 10.11 11.97
N LYS A 34 -2.46 10.91 10.96
CA LYS A 34 -2.35 12.39 10.96
C LYS A 34 -0.91 12.89 11.13
N VAL A 35 0.05 12.00 11.00
CA VAL A 35 1.49 12.28 10.95
C VAL A 35 2.01 11.86 9.59
N ASP A 36 2.69 12.77 8.91
CA ASP A 36 3.25 12.51 7.59
C ASP A 36 4.76 12.34 7.65
N LEU A 37 5.24 11.13 7.38
CA LEU A 37 6.66 10.85 7.21
C LEU A 37 7.12 11.39 5.85
N THR A 38 7.33 12.69 5.77
CA THR A 38 7.82 13.34 4.55
C THR A 38 9.18 12.76 4.13
N PRO A 39 9.58 12.84 2.85
CA PRO A 39 10.90 12.35 2.41
C PRO A 39 12.09 12.94 3.19
N LYS A 40 11.97 14.18 3.69
CA LYS A 40 12.98 14.81 4.57
C LYS A 40 13.01 14.16 5.95
N LEU A 41 11.82 13.90 6.53
CA LEU A 41 11.74 13.22 7.82
C LEU A 41 12.23 11.77 7.72
N VAL A 42 11.90 11.06 6.62
CA VAL A 42 12.45 9.71 6.35
C VAL A 42 13.98 9.74 6.27
N SER A 43 14.57 10.76 5.66
CA SER A 43 16.04 10.92 5.64
C SER A 43 16.61 11.09 7.05
N ARG A 44 16.00 11.93 7.87
CA ARG A 44 16.42 12.11 9.28
C ARG A 44 16.27 10.81 10.09
N ILE A 45 15.16 10.12 9.93
CA ILE A 45 14.96 8.82 10.58
C ILE A 45 16.03 7.81 10.13
N ALA A 46 16.35 7.80 8.84
CA ALA A 46 17.40 6.94 8.31
C ALA A 46 18.78 7.23 8.95
N ASP A 47 19.12 8.49 9.16
CA ASP A 47 20.39 8.88 9.75
C ASP A 47 20.45 8.65 11.26
N GLU A 48 19.34 8.86 11.97
CA GLU A 48 19.30 8.88 13.43
C GLU A 48 18.85 7.54 14.06
N VAL A 49 18.20 6.64 13.27
CA VAL A 49 17.66 5.35 13.73
C VAL A 49 18.05 4.25 12.75
N PRO A 50 19.26 3.66 12.88
CA PRO A 50 19.78 2.64 11.95
C PRO A 50 18.87 1.41 11.80
N GLU A 51 18.09 1.08 12.82
CA GLU A 51 17.15 -0.04 12.83
C GLU A 51 15.99 0.14 11.86
N VAL A 52 15.66 1.37 11.45
CA VAL A 52 14.68 1.60 10.39
C VAL A 52 15.34 1.30 9.05
N VAL A 53 14.96 0.18 8.44
CA VAL A 53 15.54 -0.35 7.20
C VAL A 53 14.65 -0.12 5.98
N ALA A 54 13.35 0.07 6.19
CA ALA A 54 12.39 0.24 5.11
C ALA A 54 11.25 1.20 5.52
N ILE A 55 10.54 1.69 4.51
CA ILE A 55 9.28 2.41 4.67
C ILE A 55 8.19 1.75 3.83
N LYS A 56 7.01 1.47 4.44
CA LYS A 56 5.77 1.24 3.71
C LYS A 56 5.12 2.60 3.46
N GLU A 57 5.09 3.00 2.18
CA GLU A 57 4.59 4.31 1.76
C GLU A 57 3.13 4.21 1.31
N PHE A 58 2.23 4.91 2.00
CA PHE A 58 0.78 4.90 1.74
C PHE A 58 0.20 6.34 1.60
N SER A 59 1.02 7.31 1.21
CA SER A 59 0.51 8.68 0.98
C SER A 59 -0.22 8.84 -0.36
N GLY A 60 -0.05 7.90 -1.30
CA GLY A 60 -0.55 8.00 -2.67
C GLY A 60 0.27 8.97 -3.56
N ASP A 61 1.27 9.66 -3.02
CA ASP A 61 2.13 10.56 -3.82
C ASP A 61 3.29 9.80 -4.44
N VAL A 62 3.14 9.40 -5.70
CA VAL A 62 4.15 8.65 -6.48
C VAL A 62 5.49 9.36 -6.63
N ARG A 63 5.56 10.68 -6.41
CA ARG A 63 6.81 11.44 -6.50
C ARG A 63 7.74 11.17 -5.31
N ARG A 64 7.21 10.74 -4.18
CA ARG A 64 7.95 10.57 -2.93
C ARG A 64 9.01 9.50 -3.03
N ILE A 65 8.78 8.41 -3.77
CA ILE A 65 9.75 7.33 -3.91
C ILE A 65 11.08 7.85 -4.47
N TRP A 66 11.03 8.73 -5.48
CA TRP A 66 12.22 9.32 -6.06
C TRP A 66 12.98 10.22 -5.08
N GLN A 67 12.24 10.95 -4.24
CA GLN A 67 12.82 11.80 -3.20
C GLN A 67 13.44 10.96 -2.08
N ILE A 68 12.74 9.91 -1.62
CA ILE A 68 13.26 9.00 -0.58
C ILE A 68 14.53 8.31 -1.07
N LYS A 69 14.53 7.73 -2.27
CA LYS A 69 15.72 7.08 -2.84
C LYS A 69 16.93 8.02 -2.96
N ARG A 70 16.69 9.28 -3.21
CA ARG A 70 17.77 10.28 -3.29
C ARG A 70 18.27 10.72 -1.91
N LEU A 71 17.35 10.93 -0.95
CA LEU A 71 17.67 11.49 0.37
C LEU A 71 18.08 10.43 1.39
N ALA A 72 17.53 9.23 1.25
CA ALA A 72 17.71 8.09 2.16
C ALA A 72 17.98 6.80 1.38
N PRO A 73 19.09 6.69 0.61
CA PRO A 73 19.31 5.59 -0.34
C PRO A 73 19.41 4.20 0.31
N ARG A 74 19.63 4.12 1.61
CA ARG A 74 19.65 2.85 2.35
C ARG A 74 18.25 2.35 2.73
N ILE A 75 17.21 3.20 2.62
CA ILE A 75 15.84 2.84 2.99
C ILE A 75 15.15 2.14 1.82
N GLU A 76 14.73 0.91 2.07
CA GLU A 76 13.92 0.16 1.13
C GLU A 76 12.50 0.75 1.07
N VAL A 77 11.94 0.88 -0.14
CA VAL A 77 10.58 1.40 -0.30
C VAL A 77 9.61 0.28 -0.66
N ILE A 78 8.64 0.09 0.22
CA ILE A 78 7.55 -0.88 0.07
C ILE A 78 6.28 -0.10 -0.28
N VAL A 79 5.59 -0.51 -1.33
CA VAL A 79 4.30 0.09 -1.72
C VAL A 79 3.25 -0.26 -0.69
N GLY A 80 2.49 0.73 -0.25
CA GLY A 80 1.38 0.56 0.69
C GLY A 80 0.01 0.61 0.02
N ALA A 81 -0.18 1.55 -0.93
CA ALA A 81 -1.45 1.73 -1.62
C ALA A 81 -1.48 0.90 -2.92
N ASP A 82 -2.52 0.10 -3.09
CA ASP A 82 -2.64 -0.83 -4.22
C ASP A 82 -2.73 -0.10 -5.56
N ASP A 83 -3.42 1.03 -5.58
CA ASP A 83 -3.73 1.82 -6.77
C ASP A 83 -2.60 2.74 -7.28
N VAL A 84 -1.37 2.56 -6.77
CA VAL A 84 -0.16 3.23 -7.28
C VAL A 84 1.01 2.24 -7.49
N LEU A 85 0.70 0.94 -7.49
CA LEU A 85 1.72 -0.10 -7.59
C LEU A 85 2.56 0.03 -8.86
N LEU A 86 1.90 0.18 -10.02
CA LEU A 86 2.59 0.18 -11.31
C LEU A 86 3.50 1.40 -11.45
N GLU A 87 3.04 2.56 -11.02
CA GLU A 87 3.79 3.82 -11.04
C GLU A 87 5.03 3.73 -10.16
N LEU A 88 4.89 3.20 -8.95
CA LEU A 88 6.01 3.07 -8.01
C LEU A 88 6.99 1.97 -8.41
N ALA A 89 6.52 0.92 -9.10
CA ALA A 89 7.40 -0.13 -9.62
C ALA A 89 8.45 0.42 -10.61
N THR A 90 8.12 1.46 -11.38
CA THR A 90 9.06 2.11 -12.30
C THR A 90 10.29 2.70 -11.60
N ALA A 91 10.16 3.05 -10.33
CA ALA A 91 11.26 3.58 -9.53
C ALA A 91 12.06 2.46 -8.81
N GLY A 92 11.68 1.20 -8.94
CA GLY A 92 12.33 0.06 -8.28
C GLY A 92 11.96 -0.01 -6.79
N ILE A 93 10.84 -0.64 -6.51
CA ILE A 93 10.34 -0.95 -5.17
C ILE A 93 10.95 -2.24 -4.65
N SER A 94 10.99 -2.40 -3.33
CA SER A 94 11.50 -3.62 -2.68
C SER A 94 10.39 -4.59 -2.25
N GLY A 95 9.14 -4.14 -2.25
CA GLY A 95 8.00 -4.95 -1.86
C GLY A 95 6.66 -4.23 -2.03
N TRP A 96 5.60 -4.96 -1.75
CA TRP A 96 4.23 -4.47 -1.75
C TRP A 96 3.45 -5.12 -0.61
N ILE A 97 2.96 -4.33 0.33
CA ILE A 97 2.11 -4.78 1.43
C ILE A 97 0.72 -4.19 1.20
N ALA A 98 -0.17 -5.03 0.74
CA ALA A 98 -1.36 -4.66 0.01
C ALA A 98 -2.65 -5.21 0.63
N GLY A 99 -3.79 -4.64 0.22
CA GLY A 99 -5.13 -5.04 0.65
C GLY A 99 -5.74 -6.13 -0.24
N PHE A 100 -5.92 -5.88 -1.52
CA PHE A 100 -6.60 -6.78 -2.45
C PHE A 100 -5.89 -8.11 -2.76
N PRO A 101 -4.59 -8.31 -2.57
CA PRO A 101 -3.99 -9.65 -2.59
C PRO A 101 -4.61 -10.66 -1.63
N ASN A 102 -5.34 -10.22 -0.60
CA ASN A 102 -6.14 -11.13 0.22
C ASN A 102 -7.28 -11.80 -0.57
N ALA A 103 -7.87 -11.10 -1.52
CA ALA A 103 -8.89 -11.63 -2.42
C ALA A 103 -8.28 -12.30 -3.67
N LEU A 104 -7.30 -11.66 -4.30
CA LEU A 104 -6.72 -12.03 -5.59
C LEU A 104 -5.19 -12.24 -5.50
N PRO A 105 -4.70 -13.20 -4.69
CA PRO A 105 -3.25 -13.34 -4.43
C PRO A 105 -2.45 -13.75 -5.67
N LYS A 106 -3.01 -14.62 -6.52
CA LYS A 106 -2.32 -15.09 -7.73
C LYS A 106 -2.15 -13.97 -8.74
N GLU A 107 -3.22 -13.27 -9.01
CA GLU A 107 -3.28 -12.16 -9.95
C GLU A 107 -2.40 -11.00 -9.49
N SER A 108 -2.41 -10.71 -8.21
CA SER A 108 -1.57 -9.67 -7.60
C SER A 108 -0.08 -10.02 -7.67
N MET A 109 0.30 -11.27 -7.40
CA MET A 109 1.69 -11.71 -7.50
C MET A 109 2.19 -11.69 -8.94
N GLU A 110 1.36 -12.08 -9.91
CA GLU A 110 1.72 -12.01 -11.32
C GLU A 110 1.95 -10.56 -11.75
N LEU A 111 1.03 -9.64 -11.39
CA LEU A 111 1.19 -8.21 -11.64
C LEU A 111 2.47 -7.66 -11.01
N TYR A 112 2.72 -7.98 -9.74
CA TYR A 112 3.91 -7.53 -9.02
C TYR A 112 5.20 -7.97 -9.73
N HIS A 113 5.29 -9.24 -10.15
CA HIS A 113 6.44 -9.75 -10.87
C HIS A 113 6.66 -9.08 -12.23
N LEU A 114 5.58 -8.88 -13.01
CA LEU A 114 5.67 -8.17 -14.28
C LEU A 114 6.14 -6.72 -14.10
N ALA A 115 5.55 -6.03 -13.12
CA ALA A 115 5.87 -4.63 -12.85
C ALA A 115 7.33 -4.46 -12.37
N THR A 116 7.78 -5.31 -11.43
CA THR A 116 9.15 -5.22 -10.87
C THR A 116 10.23 -5.73 -11.79
N SER A 117 9.90 -6.61 -12.76
CA SER A 117 10.82 -7.04 -13.82
C SER A 117 10.89 -6.06 -15.00
N GLY A 118 10.13 -4.95 -14.97
CA GLY A 118 10.11 -3.95 -16.04
C GLY A 118 9.25 -4.34 -17.26
N ASN A 119 8.47 -5.43 -17.15
CA ASN A 119 7.58 -5.85 -18.24
C ASN A 119 6.26 -5.05 -18.23
N PHE A 120 6.37 -3.72 -18.34
CA PHE A 120 5.23 -2.80 -18.26
C PHE A 120 4.21 -3.00 -19.38
N LYS A 121 4.63 -3.50 -20.54
CA LYS A 121 3.73 -3.78 -21.67
C LYS A 121 2.66 -4.82 -21.29
N GLU A 122 3.03 -5.82 -20.49
CA GLU A 122 2.11 -6.85 -20.01
C GLU A 122 1.45 -6.45 -18.69
N ALA A 123 2.18 -5.75 -17.82
CA ALA A 123 1.67 -5.31 -16.52
C ALA A 123 0.54 -4.28 -16.65
N ALA A 124 0.65 -3.31 -17.57
CA ALA A 124 -0.29 -2.20 -17.67
C ALA A 124 -1.75 -2.63 -17.95
N PRO A 125 -2.05 -3.52 -18.92
CA PRO A 125 -3.42 -3.96 -19.13
C PRO A 125 -3.96 -4.79 -17.94
N MET A 126 -3.12 -5.55 -17.28
CA MET A 126 -3.48 -6.29 -16.06
C MET A 126 -3.79 -5.33 -14.91
N TYR A 127 -2.93 -4.34 -14.70
CA TYR A 127 -3.14 -3.30 -13.70
C TYR A 127 -4.43 -2.51 -13.97
N ALA A 128 -4.69 -2.14 -15.23
CA ALA A 128 -5.92 -1.45 -15.62
C ALA A 128 -7.19 -2.28 -15.29
N ALA A 129 -7.11 -3.61 -15.42
CA ALA A 129 -8.24 -4.49 -15.08
C ALA A 129 -8.47 -4.59 -13.56
N LEU A 130 -7.46 -4.34 -12.75
CA LEU A 130 -7.52 -4.40 -11.28
C LEU A 130 -7.67 -3.03 -10.62
N HIS A 131 -7.41 -1.94 -11.34
CA HIS A 131 -7.24 -0.61 -10.77
C HIS A 131 -8.45 -0.10 -9.99
N ASP A 132 -9.66 -0.31 -10.51
CA ASP A 132 -10.88 0.12 -9.82
C ASP A 132 -11.06 -0.61 -8.48
N LEU A 133 -10.72 -1.90 -8.42
CA LEU A 133 -10.67 -2.66 -7.17
C LEU A 133 -9.59 -2.14 -6.23
N PHE A 134 -8.38 -1.92 -6.74
CA PHE A 134 -7.25 -1.44 -5.95
C PHE A 134 -7.53 -0.06 -5.35
N HIS A 135 -8.28 0.78 -6.06
CA HIS A 135 -8.67 2.09 -5.54
C HIS A 135 -9.56 2.02 -4.29
N TRP A 136 -10.26 0.91 -4.04
CA TRP A 136 -10.98 0.72 -2.78
C TRP A 136 -10.03 0.64 -1.58
N ASP A 137 -8.78 0.18 -1.75
CA ASP A 137 -7.78 0.16 -0.67
C ASP A 137 -7.43 1.57 -0.17
N SER A 138 -7.54 2.57 -1.04
CA SER A 138 -7.31 3.99 -0.71
C SER A 138 -8.52 4.71 -0.11
N LYS A 139 -9.66 4.00 0.10
CA LYS A 139 -10.88 4.56 0.69
C LYS A 139 -11.05 4.11 2.15
N LYS A 140 -11.86 4.83 2.91
CA LYS A 140 -12.20 4.45 4.31
C LYS A 140 -12.98 3.13 4.39
N GLU A 141 -13.61 2.69 3.30
CA GLU A 141 -14.35 1.45 3.13
C GLU A 141 -13.46 0.23 2.81
N PHE A 142 -12.14 0.39 2.75
CA PHE A 142 -11.19 -0.63 2.25
C PHE A 142 -11.38 -2.01 2.91
N ILE A 143 -11.58 -2.07 4.23
CA ILE A 143 -11.74 -3.35 4.93
C ILE A 143 -12.99 -4.09 4.44
N GLN A 144 -14.11 -3.38 4.31
CA GLN A 144 -15.35 -3.97 3.83
C GLN A 144 -15.21 -4.43 2.37
N ALA A 145 -14.59 -3.60 1.53
CA ALA A 145 -14.39 -3.90 0.11
C ALA A 145 -13.52 -5.14 -0.11
N ILE A 146 -12.40 -5.23 0.58
CA ILE A 146 -11.49 -6.38 0.49
C ILE A 146 -12.18 -7.66 0.98
N LYS A 147 -12.89 -7.61 2.12
CA LYS A 147 -13.62 -8.75 2.65
C LYS A 147 -14.73 -9.22 1.70
N LEU A 148 -15.46 -8.28 1.10
CA LEU A 148 -16.47 -8.59 0.09
C LEU A 148 -15.83 -9.23 -1.15
N GLY A 149 -14.69 -8.72 -1.61
CA GLY A 149 -13.92 -9.33 -2.68
C GLY A 149 -13.46 -10.75 -2.36
N MET A 150 -13.06 -11.02 -1.11
CA MET A 150 -12.73 -12.37 -0.64
C MET A 150 -13.95 -13.29 -0.71
N ASP A 151 -15.09 -12.86 -0.20
CA ASP A 151 -16.35 -13.66 -0.26
C ASP A 151 -16.78 -13.93 -1.72
N HIS A 152 -16.58 -12.95 -2.62
CA HIS A 152 -16.91 -13.08 -4.05
C HIS A 152 -16.13 -14.21 -4.74
N VAL A 153 -14.88 -14.46 -4.34
CA VAL A 153 -14.05 -15.55 -4.91
C VAL A 153 -14.08 -16.83 -4.06
N GLY A 154 -15.03 -16.96 -3.15
CA GLY A 154 -15.19 -18.14 -2.31
C GLY A 154 -14.16 -18.27 -1.18
N ARG A 155 -13.44 -17.20 -0.84
CA ARG A 155 -12.61 -17.07 0.37
C ARG A 155 -13.46 -16.49 1.50
N TYR A 156 -13.18 -16.87 2.72
CA TYR A 156 -13.91 -16.29 3.86
C TYR A 156 -13.39 -14.89 4.20
N GLY A 157 -14.09 -13.85 3.76
CA GLY A 157 -13.91 -12.47 4.20
C GLY A 157 -14.62 -12.21 5.53
N GLY A 158 -15.89 -12.60 5.59
CA GLY A 158 -16.74 -12.52 6.78
C GLY A 158 -17.09 -11.08 7.20
N PRO A 159 -17.80 -10.88 8.31
CA PRO A 159 -18.23 -9.57 8.77
C PRO A 159 -17.06 -8.72 9.24
N THR A 160 -17.23 -7.41 9.19
CA THR A 160 -16.31 -6.46 9.81
C THR A 160 -16.57 -6.33 11.30
N ARG A 161 -15.52 -5.96 12.03
CA ARG A 161 -15.65 -5.64 13.46
C ARG A 161 -16.44 -4.34 13.65
N LEU A 162 -17.40 -4.34 14.57
CA LEU A 162 -18.10 -3.11 14.94
C LEU A 162 -17.12 -2.03 15.45
N PRO A 163 -17.41 -0.76 15.19
CA PRO A 163 -18.64 -0.18 14.67
C PRO A 163 -18.78 -0.15 13.13
N ARG A 164 -17.87 -0.79 12.36
CA ARG A 164 -17.96 -0.84 10.90
C ARG A 164 -19.20 -1.64 10.48
N LEU A 165 -20.13 -0.97 9.79
CA LEU A 165 -21.32 -1.57 9.23
C LEU A 165 -21.02 -2.19 7.85
N PRO A 166 -21.89 -3.09 7.34
CA PRO A 166 -21.83 -3.52 5.95
C PRO A 166 -21.89 -2.33 4.98
N LEU A 167 -21.26 -2.48 3.82
CA LEU A 167 -21.36 -1.48 2.76
C LEU A 167 -22.81 -1.30 2.29
N PRO A 168 -23.21 -0.10 1.83
CA PRO A 168 -24.47 0.11 1.15
C PRO A 168 -24.61 -0.80 -0.08
N ALA A 169 -25.84 -1.19 -0.42
CA ALA A 169 -26.10 -2.16 -1.49
C ALA A 169 -25.53 -1.72 -2.86
N HIS A 170 -25.50 -0.42 -3.15
CA HIS A 170 -24.96 0.09 -4.40
C HIS A 170 -23.43 -0.06 -4.48
N GLU A 171 -22.69 0.13 -3.37
CA GLU A 171 -21.24 -0.09 -3.30
C GLU A 171 -20.92 -1.59 -3.37
N GLN A 172 -21.69 -2.45 -2.70
CA GLN A 172 -21.53 -3.89 -2.84
C GLN A 172 -21.71 -4.34 -4.28
N ALA A 173 -22.77 -3.84 -4.97
CA ALA A 173 -23.02 -4.15 -6.36
C ALA A 173 -21.91 -3.60 -7.28
N GLN A 174 -21.29 -2.47 -6.94
CA GLN A 174 -20.15 -1.93 -7.69
C GLN A 174 -18.93 -2.85 -7.55
N ILE A 175 -18.57 -3.22 -6.33
CA ILE A 175 -17.42 -4.11 -6.07
C ILE A 175 -17.61 -5.46 -6.78
N HIS A 176 -18.82 -6.03 -6.74
CA HIS A 176 -19.09 -7.28 -7.46
C HIS A 176 -18.87 -7.14 -8.98
N ARG A 177 -19.32 -6.04 -9.60
CA ARG A 177 -19.08 -5.80 -11.04
C ARG A 177 -17.59 -5.63 -11.35
N GLU A 178 -16.85 -4.92 -10.51
CA GLU A 178 -15.40 -4.72 -10.67
C GLU A 178 -14.64 -6.04 -10.49
N MET A 179 -15.04 -6.89 -9.54
CA MET A 179 -14.52 -8.24 -9.37
C MET A 179 -14.79 -9.11 -10.59
N ASP A 180 -16.02 -9.11 -11.11
CA ASP A 180 -16.40 -9.87 -12.31
C ASP A 180 -15.58 -9.42 -13.51
N TYR A 181 -15.38 -8.11 -13.68
CA TYR A 181 -14.56 -7.55 -14.76
C TYR A 181 -13.09 -8.00 -14.67
N ALA A 182 -12.49 -7.88 -13.49
CA ALA A 182 -11.12 -8.31 -13.27
C ALA A 182 -10.98 -9.82 -13.53
N LEU A 183 -11.85 -10.66 -12.95
CA LEU A 183 -11.80 -12.11 -13.13
C LEU A 183 -12.02 -12.53 -14.60
N ALA A 184 -12.89 -11.84 -15.33
CA ALA A 184 -13.09 -12.09 -16.76
C ALA A 184 -11.83 -11.79 -17.57
N TYR A 185 -11.09 -10.72 -17.24
CA TYR A 185 -9.81 -10.41 -17.87
C TYR A 185 -8.82 -11.57 -17.71
N PHE A 186 -8.65 -12.08 -16.48
CA PHE A 186 -7.70 -13.18 -16.20
C PHE A 186 -8.12 -14.53 -16.80
N LYS A 187 -9.42 -14.77 -16.93
CA LYS A 187 -9.95 -15.99 -17.55
C LYS A 187 -9.72 -16.03 -19.07
N ASN A 188 -9.69 -14.88 -19.72
CA ASN A 188 -9.58 -14.75 -21.17
C ASN A 188 -8.12 -14.54 -21.64
N ARG A 189 -7.17 -14.54 -20.75
CA ARG A 189 -5.75 -14.41 -20.99
C ARG A 189 -5.06 -15.77 -21.02
#